data_4735e12db84633ccf3d1923641b892da
#
_entry.id   4735e12db84633ccf3d1923641b892da
#
_cell.length_a   1.000
_cell.length_b   1.000
_cell.length_c   1.000
_cell.angle_alpha   90.00
_cell.angle_beta   90.00
_cell.angle_gamma   90.00
#
_symmetry.space_group_name_H-M   'P 1'
#
loop_
_entity.id
_entity.type
_entity.pdbx_description
1 polymer ?
#
loop_
_entity_poly.entity_id
_entity_poly.type
_entity_poly.pdbx_seq_one_letter_code
_entity_poly.pdbx_strand_id
1 'polypeptide(L)'
;GRLRGIAVTSAQRAVNLPEVPTIAESGWPGFESLNWFGVMVRSGTPRPIVERLSAEIAKALKAPEAGAILTKQGFSEGTMSPADYDTYIRNEMQRNERILKKLNLKLFAK
;
A
#
# COMPACT_ATOMS: atom_id res chain seq x y z
N GLY A 1 10.67 21.91 16.27
CA GLY A 1 9.95 20.68 16.15
C GLY A 1 10.24 19.70 17.28
N ARG A 2 9.24 18.89 17.62
CA ARG A 2 9.36 17.85 18.67
C ARG A 2 9.93 16.52 18.12
N LEU A 3 9.90 16.31 16.82
CA LEU A 3 10.33 15.08 16.17
C LEU A 3 11.18 15.42 14.94
N ARG A 4 12.13 14.52 14.64
CA ARG A 4 12.93 14.55 13.42
C ARG A 4 12.61 13.30 12.60
N GLY A 5 12.18 13.49 11.35
CA GLY A 5 12.05 12.38 10.39
C GLY A 5 13.43 11.83 10.04
N ILE A 6 13.61 10.52 10.11
CA ILE A 6 14.89 9.86 9.82
C ILE A 6 14.84 9.23 8.44
N ALA A 7 13.79 8.45 8.13
CA ALA A 7 13.58 7.83 6.85
C ALA A 7 12.09 7.47 6.66
N VAL A 8 11.66 7.33 5.42
CA VAL A 8 10.35 6.78 5.04
C VAL A 8 10.52 5.36 4.54
N THR A 9 9.46 4.55 4.69
CA THR A 9 9.46 3.12 4.34
C THR A 9 9.00 2.83 2.91
N SER A 10 8.58 3.86 2.18
CA SER A 10 8.19 3.77 0.77
C SER A 10 9.41 3.67 -0.15
N ALA A 11 9.24 3.10 -1.35
CA ALA A 11 10.30 3.02 -2.36
C ALA A 11 10.74 4.42 -2.86
N GLN A 12 9.84 5.40 -2.79
CA GLN A 12 10.12 6.80 -3.15
C GLN A 12 9.88 7.70 -1.95
N ARG A 13 10.53 8.87 -1.92
CA ARG A 13 10.33 9.86 -0.88
C ARG A 13 8.88 10.34 -0.85
N ALA A 14 8.36 10.60 0.33
CA ALA A 14 7.01 11.12 0.49
C ALA A 14 6.91 12.55 -0.06
N VAL A 15 5.86 12.85 -0.80
CA VAL A 15 5.64 14.16 -1.44
C VAL A 15 5.57 15.29 -0.43
N ASN A 16 5.04 15.02 0.75
CA ASN A 16 4.92 15.97 1.86
C ASN A 16 6.16 16.04 2.78
N LEU A 17 7.19 15.19 2.54
CA LEU A 17 8.45 15.14 3.29
C LEU A 17 9.62 14.86 2.33
N PRO A 18 9.84 15.70 1.31
CA PRO A 18 10.83 15.44 0.26
C PRO A 18 12.28 15.43 0.77
N GLU A 19 12.54 16.06 1.91
CA GLU A 19 13.85 16.09 2.56
C GLU A 19 14.18 14.81 3.32
N VAL A 20 13.16 13.97 3.64
CA VAL A 20 13.38 12.72 4.38
C VAL A 20 13.71 11.60 3.39
N PRO A 21 14.89 10.96 3.50
CA PRO A 21 15.29 9.88 2.61
C PRO A 21 14.44 8.63 2.81
N THR A 22 14.47 7.72 1.85
CA THR A 22 13.90 6.38 2.03
C THR A 22 14.89 5.48 2.79
N ILE A 23 14.38 4.39 3.37
CA ILE A 23 15.25 3.34 3.94
C ILE A 23 16.11 2.71 2.84
N ALA A 24 15.58 2.56 1.62
CA ALA A 24 16.33 2.04 0.49
C ALA A 24 17.54 2.92 0.15
N GLU A 25 17.39 4.24 0.13
CA GLU A 25 18.48 5.21 -0.05
C GLU A 25 19.49 5.19 1.10
N SER A 26 19.07 4.78 2.29
CA SER A 26 19.88 4.80 3.52
C SER A 26 20.70 3.52 3.74
N GLY A 27 20.85 2.66 2.72
CA GLY A 27 21.72 1.49 2.76
C GLY A 27 21.02 0.12 2.69
N TRP A 28 19.71 0.10 2.46
CA TRP A 28 18.93 -1.15 2.27
C TRP A 28 18.20 -1.16 0.91
N PRO A 29 18.93 -1.32 -0.21
CA PRO A 29 18.33 -1.32 -1.53
C PRO A 29 17.20 -2.33 -1.65
N GLY A 30 16.07 -1.91 -2.25
CA GLY A 30 14.88 -2.76 -2.40
C GLY A 30 14.01 -2.89 -1.15
N PHE A 31 14.36 -2.19 -0.06
CA PHE A 31 13.47 -2.13 1.10
C PHE A 31 12.21 -1.33 0.76
N GLU A 32 11.06 -1.93 0.99
CA GLU A 32 9.77 -1.28 0.94
C GLU A 32 8.81 -1.91 1.96
N SER A 33 8.11 -1.06 2.68
CA SER A 33 7.02 -1.46 3.56
C SER A 33 5.96 -0.36 3.54
N LEU A 34 4.81 -0.67 2.95
CA LEU A 34 3.71 0.27 2.78
C LEU A 34 2.52 -0.13 3.63
N ASN A 35 1.83 0.87 4.12
CA ASN A 35 0.46 0.72 4.59
C ASN A 35 -0.47 0.92 3.39
N TRP A 36 -1.28 -0.06 3.05
CA TRP A 36 -2.15 -0.03 1.89
C TRP A 36 -3.59 -0.32 2.27
N PHE A 37 -4.51 0.22 1.51
CA PHE A 37 -5.94 -0.01 1.65
C PHE A 37 -6.52 -0.50 0.34
N GLY A 38 -7.52 -1.35 0.43
CA GLY A 38 -8.18 -1.86 -0.76
C GLY A 38 -9.63 -2.25 -0.48
N VAL A 39 -10.42 -2.27 -1.53
CA VAL A 39 -11.82 -2.72 -1.49
C VAL A 39 -11.88 -4.15 -1.98
N MET A 40 -12.52 -5.00 -1.21
CA MET A 40 -12.74 -6.40 -1.55
C MET A 40 -14.23 -6.68 -1.71
N VAL A 41 -14.56 -7.60 -2.60
CA VAL A 41 -15.92 -8.09 -2.79
C VAL A 41 -15.99 -9.58 -2.47
N ARG A 42 -17.20 -10.09 -2.27
CA ARG A 42 -17.43 -11.51 -2.00
C ARG A 42 -16.90 -12.35 -3.17
N SER A 43 -16.33 -13.51 -2.85
CA SER A 43 -15.98 -14.51 -3.87
C SER A 43 -17.21 -14.91 -4.69
N GLY A 44 -17.02 -15.04 -6.02
CA GLY A 44 -18.11 -15.32 -6.95
C GLY A 44 -18.87 -14.08 -7.45
N THR A 45 -18.49 -12.87 -7.05
CA THR A 45 -19.03 -11.64 -7.66
C THR A 45 -18.71 -11.63 -9.15
N PRO A 46 -19.72 -11.41 -10.03
CA PRO A 46 -19.51 -11.40 -11.47
C PRO A 46 -18.45 -10.38 -11.90
N ARG A 47 -17.55 -10.81 -12.78
CA ARG A 47 -16.43 -10.00 -13.25
C ARG A 47 -16.81 -8.60 -13.76
N PRO A 48 -17.90 -8.41 -14.53
CA PRO A 48 -18.31 -7.07 -14.96
C PRO A 48 -18.63 -6.13 -13.81
N ILE A 49 -19.15 -6.64 -12.69
CA ILE A 49 -19.41 -5.85 -11.49
C ILE A 49 -18.10 -5.42 -10.83
N VAL A 50 -17.13 -6.33 -10.70
CA VAL A 50 -15.80 -6.04 -10.14
C VAL A 50 -15.08 -4.97 -10.97
N GLU A 51 -15.10 -5.13 -12.30
CA GLU A 51 -14.44 -4.18 -13.23
C GLU A 51 -15.10 -2.80 -13.16
N ARG A 52 -16.44 -2.74 -13.09
CA ARG A 52 -17.16 -1.47 -12.95
C ARG A 52 -16.86 -0.78 -11.63
N LEU A 53 -16.86 -1.52 -10.51
CA LEU A 53 -16.49 -0.98 -9.20
C LEU A 53 -15.06 -0.45 -9.21
N SER A 54 -14.12 -1.20 -9.76
CA SER A 54 -12.73 -0.78 -9.88
C SER A 54 -12.58 0.52 -10.69
N ALA A 55 -13.29 0.64 -11.82
CA ALA A 55 -13.28 1.83 -12.64
C ALA A 55 -13.85 3.06 -11.92
N GLU A 56 -14.98 2.90 -11.22
CA GLU A 56 -15.61 4.00 -10.48
C GLU A 56 -14.76 4.43 -9.27
N ILE A 57 -14.13 3.49 -8.56
CA ILE A 57 -13.19 3.80 -7.48
C ILE A 57 -11.98 4.56 -8.03
N ALA A 58 -11.38 4.08 -9.13
CA ALA A 58 -10.25 4.76 -9.75
C ALA A 58 -10.59 6.19 -10.20
N LYS A 59 -11.81 6.40 -10.70
CA LYS A 59 -12.31 7.72 -11.06
C LYS A 59 -12.52 8.61 -9.82
N ALA A 60 -13.09 8.06 -8.76
CA ALA A 60 -13.32 8.81 -7.52
C ALA A 60 -12.01 9.24 -6.86
N LEU A 61 -10.98 8.38 -6.86
CA LEU A 61 -9.66 8.70 -6.31
C LEU A 61 -8.94 9.82 -7.09
N LYS A 62 -9.20 9.94 -8.40
CA LYS A 62 -8.67 11.03 -9.24
C LYS A 62 -9.42 12.35 -9.10
N ALA A 63 -10.53 12.39 -8.37
CA ALA A 63 -11.23 13.64 -8.12
C ALA A 63 -10.35 14.58 -7.26
N PRO A 64 -10.25 15.88 -7.60
CA PRO A 64 -9.37 16.83 -6.90
C PRO A 64 -9.57 16.87 -5.39
N GLU A 65 -10.81 16.76 -4.93
CA GLU A 65 -11.15 16.75 -3.52
C GLU A 65 -10.61 15.50 -2.80
N ALA A 66 -10.74 14.31 -3.40
CA ALA A 66 -10.22 13.07 -2.85
C ALA A 66 -8.68 13.09 -2.81
N GLY A 67 -8.04 13.52 -3.89
CA GLY A 67 -6.58 13.65 -3.97
C GLY A 67 -6.03 14.60 -2.91
N ALA A 68 -6.68 15.74 -2.69
CA ALA A 68 -6.27 16.69 -1.65
C ALA A 68 -6.36 16.10 -0.23
N ILE A 69 -7.41 15.34 0.06
CA ILE A 69 -7.58 14.66 1.36
C ILE A 69 -6.51 13.59 1.55
N LEU A 70 -6.29 12.74 0.54
CA LEU A 70 -5.30 11.67 0.58
C LEU A 70 -3.88 12.22 0.79
N THR A 71 -3.49 13.23 0.00
CA THR A 71 -2.17 13.87 0.13
C THR A 71 -1.98 14.50 1.51
N LYS A 72 -3.00 15.18 2.05
CA LYS A 72 -2.97 15.75 3.39
C LYS A 72 -2.75 14.70 4.49
N GLN A 73 -3.27 13.50 4.28
CA GLN A 73 -3.10 12.37 5.21
C GLN A 73 -1.83 11.54 4.94
N GLY A 74 -1.02 11.92 3.98
CA GLY A 74 0.23 11.23 3.63
C GLY A 74 0.03 9.98 2.77
N PHE A 75 -1.16 9.82 2.16
CA PHE A 75 -1.40 8.76 1.18
C PHE A 75 -1.04 9.24 -0.22
N SER A 76 -0.46 8.33 -1.01
CA SER A 76 -0.34 8.49 -2.45
C SER A 76 -1.49 7.77 -3.16
N GLU A 77 -1.94 8.34 -4.26
CA GLU A 77 -2.89 7.68 -5.13
C GLU A 77 -2.26 6.40 -5.69
N GLY A 78 -2.90 5.27 -5.47
CA GLY A 78 -2.54 4.00 -6.07
C GLY A 78 -3.78 3.34 -6.65
N THR A 79 -3.81 3.13 -7.95
CA THR A 79 -4.84 2.32 -8.59
C THR A 79 -4.21 1.10 -9.21
N MET A 80 -4.68 -0.07 -8.83
CA MET A 80 -4.30 -1.34 -9.43
C MET A 80 -5.51 -1.94 -10.14
N SER A 81 -5.27 -2.67 -11.22
CA SER A 81 -6.34 -3.52 -11.77
C SER A 81 -6.72 -4.60 -10.75
N PRO A 82 -7.94 -5.15 -10.80
CA PRO A 82 -8.32 -6.25 -9.90
C PRO A 82 -7.36 -7.45 -9.94
N ALA A 83 -6.78 -7.76 -11.11
CA ALA A 83 -5.83 -8.84 -11.27
C ALA A 83 -4.45 -8.51 -10.63
N ASP A 84 -3.96 -7.28 -10.83
CA ASP A 84 -2.72 -6.83 -10.21
C ASP A 84 -2.85 -6.76 -8.69
N TYR A 85 -4.01 -6.32 -8.20
CA TYR A 85 -4.29 -6.26 -6.77
C TYR A 85 -4.35 -7.66 -6.14
N ASP A 86 -4.96 -8.65 -6.79
CA ASP A 86 -4.93 -10.04 -6.32
C ASP A 86 -3.50 -10.58 -6.25
N THR A 87 -2.69 -10.29 -7.26
CA THR A 87 -1.26 -10.66 -7.30
C THR A 87 -0.48 -9.97 -6.17
N TYR A 88 -0.72 -8.68 -5.96
CA TYR A 88 -0.10 -7.90 -4.90
C TYR A 88 -0.41 -8.49 -3.51
N ILE A 89 -1.69 -8.79 -3.23
CA ILE A 89 -2.10 -9.40 -1.96
C ILE A 89 -1.38 -10.74 -1.74
N ARG A 90 -1.33 -11.61 -2.76
CA ARG A 90 -0.64 -12.91 -2.64
C ARG A 90 0.84 -12.74 -2.31
N ASN A 91 1.51 -11.81 -2.95
CA ASN A 91 2.92 -11.51 -2.71
C ASN A 91 3.14 -10.96 -1.28
N GLU A 92 2.28 -10.07 -0.81
CA GLU A 92 2.32 -9.55 0.56
C GLU A 92 2.10 -10.65 1.60
N MET A 93 1.13 -11.53 1.38
CA MET A 93 0.89 -12.68 2.26
C MET A 93 2.13 -13.58 2.35
N GLN A 94 2.74 -13.93 1.22
CA GLN A 94 3.95 -14.75 1.17
C GLN A 94 5.15 -14.06 1.84
N ARG A 95 5.29 -12.74 1.64
CA ARG A 95 6.33 -11.95 2.29
C ARG A 95 6.16 -11.96 3.81
N ASN A 96 4.96 -11.70 4.27
CA ASN A 96 4.63 -11.67 5.70
C ASN A 96 4.81 -13.06 6.34
N GLU A 97 4.39 -14.13 5.67
CA GLU A 97 4.60 -15.51 6.14
C GLU A 97 6.10 -15.82 6.31
N ARG A 98 6.95 -15.41 5.36
CA ARG A 98 8.40 -15.58 5.47
C ARG A 98 8.99 -14.82 6.66
N ILE A 99 8.53 -13.59 6.90
CA ILE A 99 8.96 -12.78 8.04
C ILE A 99 8.56 -13.45 9.36
N LEU A 100 7.32 -13.88 9.47
CA LEU A 100 6.79 -14.54 10.66
C LEU A 100 7.54 -15.84 10.99
N LYS A 101 7.83 -16.65 9.95
CA LYS A 101 8.64 -17.87 10.12
C LYS A 101 10.05 -17.55 10.62
N LYS A 102 10.71 -16.51 10.06
CA LYS A 102 12.04 -16.09 10.50
C LYS A 102 12.08 -15.59 11.94
N LEU A 103 11.03 -14.90 12.37
CA LEU A 103 10.91 -14.36 13.72
C LEU A 103 10.35 -15.39 14.72
N ASN A 104 10.03 -16.60 14.28
CA ASN A 104 9.39 -17.64 15.07
C ASN A 104 8.09 -17.16 15.76
N LEU A 105 7.39 -16.23 15.14
CA LEU A 105 6.13 -15.67 15.63
C LEU A 105 4.97 -16.55 15.15
N LYS A 106 4.21 -17.08 16.11
CA LYS A 106 2.92 -17.74 15.83
C LYS A 106 1.82 -16.68 15.88
N LEU A 107 1.36 -16.23 14.72
CA LEU A 107 0.10 -15.49 14.65
C LEU A 107 -1.04 -16.50 14.79
N PHE A 108 -1.81 -16.34 15.88
CA PHE A 108 -3.00 -17.15 16.14
C PHE A 108 -2.73 -18.66 16.29
N ALA A 109 -1.98 -19.08 17.30
CA ALA A 109 -2.15 -20.40 17.85
C ALA A 109 -3.57 -20.46 18.48
N LYS A 110 -4.51 -21.14 17.81
CA LYS A 110 -5.71 -21.60 18.48
C LYS A 110 -5.32 -22.72 19.44
#